data_1e4bffb579f48fa06268799027200947
#
_entry.id   1e4bffb579f48fa06268799027200947
#
_cell.length_a   1.000
_cell.length_b   1.000
_cell.length_c   1.000
_cell.angle_alpha   90.00
_cell.angle_beta   90.00
_cell.angle_gamma   90.00
#
_symmetry.space_group_name_H-M   'P 1'
#
loop_
_entity.id
_entity.type
_entity.pdbx_description
1 polymer ?
#
loop_
_entity_poly.entity_id
_entity_poly.type
_entity_poly.pdbx_seq_one_letter_code
_entity_poly.pdbx_strand_id
1 'polypeptide(L)'
;MGKGMRIEGKIWGMRPIWIDGEVKGTIDIGSEVIIGEPAKIDATIRAPTIKVNGFVEGELYASGKIEIMSKGRVHGNVTNLAGCLIIHDGGIVEGQCSIANAEKMKSL
;
A
#
# COMPACT_ATOMS: atom_id res chain seq x y z
N MET A 1 -6.04 10.19 9.69
CA MET A 1 -5.42 9.72 10.92
C MET A 1 -4.11 10.45 11.12
N GLY A 2 -3.95 11.10 12.22
CA GLY A 2 -2.83 12.00 12.42
C GLY A 2 -1.58 11.35 12.99
N LYS A 3 -0.49 12.10 12.92
CA LYS A 3 0.79 11.73 13.49
C LYS A 3 0.67 11.48 14.99
N GLY A 4 1.34 10.46 15.50
CA GLY A 4 1.31 10.12 16.91
C GLY A 4 0.15 9.25 17.33
N MET A 5 -0.77 8.97 16.43
CA MET A 5 -1.86 8.05 16.70
C MET A 5 -1.44 6.62 16.39
N ARG A 6 -2.01 5.69 17.13
CA ARG A 6 -1.75 4.28 16.92
C ARG A 6 -3.06 3.52 16.92
N ILE A 7 -3.26 2.69 15.91
CA ILE A 7 -4.46 1.89 15.78
C ILE A 7 -4.07 0.43 15.62
N GLU A 8 -4.71 -0.43 16.39
CA GLU A 8 -4.58 -1.87 16.23
C GLU A 8 -5.95 -2.44 15.91
N GLY A 9 -6.03 -3.28 14.89
CA GLY A 9 -7.28 -3.88 14.48
C GLY A 9 -7.54 -3.71 13.02
N LYS A 10 -8.81 -3.54 12.66
CA LYS A 10 -9.22 -3.46 11.26
C LYS A 10 -9.79 -2.08 10.94
N ILE A 11 -9.31 -1.51 9.85
CA ILE A 11 -9.83 -0.26 9.31
C ILE A 11 -10.48 -0.60 7.98
N TRP A 12 -11.74 -0.19 7.80
CA TRP A 12 -12.43 -0.41 6.53
C TRP A 12 -13.32 0.78 6.20
N GLY A 13 -13.55 0.97 4.94
CA GLY A 13 -14.42 2.05 4.48
C GLY A 13 -14.38 2.18 2.97
N MET A 14 -15.19 3.11 2.46
CA MET A 14 -15.31 3.34 1.02
C MET A 14 -14.73 4.68 0.59
N ARG A 15 -14.20 5.46 1.52
CA ARG A 15 -13.65 6.78 1.23
C ARG A 15 -12.13 6.76 1.31
N PRO A 16 -11.46 7.71 0.64
CA PRO A 16 -10.01 7.83 0.77
C PRO A 16 -9.59 8.05 2.21
N ILE A 17 -8.47 7.48 2.59
CA ILE A 17 -7.92 7.65 3.93
C ILE A 17 -6.46 8.07 3.83
N TRP A 18 -6.07 8.99 4.70
CA TRP A 18 -4.70 9.45 4.84
C TRP A 18 -4.20 9.01 6.21
N ILE A 19 -3.08 8.30 6.23
CA ILE A 19 -2.53 7.76 7.47
C ILE A 19 -1.14 8.35 7.71
N ASP A 20 -0.99 9.06 8.84
CA ASP A 20 0.29 9.62 9.27
C ASP A 20 0.77 9.03 10.60
N GLY A 21 0.03 8.08 11.15
CA GLY A 21 0.39 7.44 12.43
C GLY A 21 0.76 5.97 12.25
N GLU A 22 0.60 5.20 13.29
CA GLU A 22 0.90 3.78 13.27
C GLU A 22 -0.38 2.95 13.17
N VAL A 23 -0.36 1.95 12.29
CA VAL A 23 -1.48 1.01 12.14
C VAL A 23 -0.94 -0.41 12.15
N LYS A 24 -1.61 -1.25 12.91
CA LYS A 24 -1.28 -2.67 12.98
C LYS A 24 -2.56 -3.48 12.80
N GLY A 25 -2.57 -4.39 11.84
CA GLY A 25 -3.75 -5.22 11.57
C GLY A 25 -4.10 -5.27 10.10
N THR A 26 -5.29 -4.82 9.75
CA THR A 26 -5.79 -4.88 8.38
C THR A 26 -6.40 -3.54 7.96
N ILE A 27 -6.10 -3.11 6.75
CA ILE A 27 -6.70 -1.91 6.15
C ILE A 27 -7.41 -2.34 4.87
N ASP A 28 -8.71 -2.11 4.80
CA ASP A 28 -9.52 -2.51 3.66
C ASP A 28 -10.35 -1.31 3.23
N ILE A 29 -9.87 -0.59 2.23
CA ILE A 29 -10.48 0.66 1.76
C ILE A 29 -10.93 0.48 0.32
N GLY A 30 -12.16 0.86 0.02
CA GLY A 30 -12.70 0.78 -1.34
C GLY A 30 -12.36 1.97 -2.21
N SER A 31 -11.42 2.81 -1.81
CA SER A 31 -10.99 3.97 -2.55
C SER A 31 -9.47 4.07 -2.49
N GLU A 32 -8.93 5.19 -2.06
CA GLU A 32 -7.49 5.45 -2.05
C GLU A 32 -6.94 5.40 -0.63
N VAL A 33 -5.79 4.75 -0.46
CA VAL A 33 -5.03 4.77 0.80
C VAL A 33 -3.75 5.55 0.57
N ILE A 34 -3.54 6.59 1.37
CA ILE A 34 -2.33 7.40 1.31
C ILE A 34 -1.58 7.21 2.63
N ILE A 35 -0.37 6.69 2.53
CA ILE A 35 0.50 6.50 3.69
C ILE A 35 1.49 7.65 3.71
N GLY A 36 1.36 8.52 4.71
CA GLY A 36 2.21 9.69 4.83
C GLY A 36 3.61 9.37 5.33
N GLU A 37 4.52 10.33 5.21
CA GLU A 37 5.92 10.13 5.55
C GLU A 37 6.17 9.65 6.99
N PRO A 38 5.48 10.17 8.01
CA PRO A 38 5.70 9.70 9.38
C PRO A 38 5.01 8.39 9.72
N ALA A 39 4.23 7.84 8.81
CA ALA A 39 3.45 6.65 9.10
C ALA A 39 4.29 5.37 9.17
N LYS A 40 3.88 4.46 10.05
CA LYS A 40 4.43 3.12 10.12
C LYS A 40 3.27 2.14 10.09
N ILE A 41 3.26 1.28 9.11
CA ILE A 41 2.18 0.34 8.91
C ILE A 41 2.71 -1.09 9.01
N ASP A 42 2.07 -1.88 9.87
CA ASP A 42 2.36 -3.30 9.98
C ASP A 42 1.03 -4.01 9.77
N ALA A 43 0.65 -4.15 8.50
CA ALA A 43 -0.69 -4.59 8.20
C ALA A 43 -0.81 -5.12 6.78
N THR A 44 -1.96 -5.73 6.50
CA THR A 44 -2.37 -6.07 5.15
C THR A 44 -3.25 -4.94 4.64
N ILE A 45 -2.90 -4.36 3.51
CA ILE A 45 -3.62 -3.23 2.93
C ILE A 45 -4.28 -3.68 1.63
N ARG A 46 -5.59 -3.44 1.53
CA ARG A 46 -6.36 -3.69 0.32
C ARG A 46 -7.06 -2.42 -0.10
N ALA A 47 -6.80 -1.97 -1.30
CA ALA A 47 -7.46 -0.80 -1.85
C ALA A 47 -7.25 -0.75 -3.36
N PRO A 48 -8.14 -0.06 -4.09
CA PRO A 48 -7.92 0.14 -5.52
C PRO A 48 -6.66 0.93 -5.82
N THR A 49 -6.36 1.94 -5.00
CA THR A 49 -5.19 2.77 -5.16
C THR A 49 -4.45 2.90 -3.84
N ILE A 50 -3.14 2.68 -3.87
CA ILE A 50 -2.31 2.80 -2.67
C ILE A 50 -1.12 3.70 -3.01
N LYS A 51 -0.93 4.74 -2.22
CA LYS A 51 0.23 5.63 -2.32
C LYS A 51 1.03 5.54 -1.04
N VAL A 52 2.31 5.25 -1.14
CA VAL A 52 3.16 5.04 0.02
C VAL A 52 4.28 6.07 0.04
N ASN A 53 4.32 6.87 1.09
CA ASN A 53 5.41 7.81 1.35
C ASN A 53 5.99 7.60 2.75
N GLY A 54 5.62 6.53 3.40
CA GLY A 54 6.12 6.14 4.71
C GLY A 54 6.61 4.70 4.71
N PHE A 55 6.61 4.08 5.86
CA PHE A 55 7.05 2.69 6.01
C PHE A 55 5.85 1.75 6.08
N VAL A 56 5.87 0.72 5.24
CA VAL A 56 4.85 -0.33 5.26
C VAL A 56 5.54 -1.68 5.34
N GLU A 57 5.13 -2.48 6.32
CA GLU A 57 5.58 -3.85 6.46
C GLU A 57 4.36 -4.76 6.41
N GLY A 58 4.40 -5.79 5.56
CA GLY A 58 3.29 -6.71 5.41
C GLY A 58 2.90 -6.88 3.95
N GLU A 59 1.61 -6.88 3.68
CA GLU A 59 1.11 -7.16 2.34
C GLU A 59 0.30 -6.00 1.78
N LEU A 60 0.51 -5.71 0.50
CA LEU A 60 -0.26 -4.72 -0.23
C LEU A 60 -1.00 -5.39 -1.37
N TYR A 61 -2.31 -5.15 -1.45
CA TYR A 61 -3.13 -5.62 -2.55
C TYR A 61 -3.84 -4.44 -3.18
N ALA A 62 -3.55 -4.17 -4.44
CA ALA A 62 -4.21 -3.10 -5.16
C ALA A 62 -4.85 -3.63 -6.43
N SER A 63 -6.11 -3.29 -6.64
CA SER A 63 -6.81 -3.66 -7.87
C SER A 63 -6.59 -2.63 -8.98
N GLY A 64 -6.05 -1.48 -8.66
CA GLY A 64 -5.77 -0.43 -9.62
C GLY A 64 -4.30 -0.08 -9.66
N LYS A 65 -3.85 0.83 -8.80
CA LYS A 65 -2.53 1.40 -8.90
C LYS A 65 -1.82 1.39 -7.55
N ILE A 66 -0.53 1.08 -7.57
CA ILE A 66 0.34 1.25 -6.40
C ILE A 66 1.43 2.23 -6.78
N GLU A 67 1.60 3.27 -5.98
CA GLU A 67 2.62 4.27 -6.18
C GLU A 67 3.48 4.38 -4.93
N ILE A 68 4.77 4.12 -5.08
CA ILE A 68 5.74 4.25 -3.99
C ILE A 68 6.49 5.56 -4.22
N MET A 69 6.29 6.49 -3.31
CA MET A 69 6.88 7.81 -3.42
C MET A 69 8.36 7.78 -3.00
N SER A 70 9.05 8.89 -3.18
CA SER A 70 10.49 8.94 -2.97
C SER A 70 10.95 8.60 -1.55
N LYS A 71 10.08 8.76 -0.56
CA LYS A 71 10.40 8.39 0.82
C LYS A 71 9.68 7.14 1.28
N GLY A 72 8.97 6.49 0.36
CA GLY A 72 8.23 5.28 0.66
C GLY A 72 9.14 4.08 0.80
N ARG A 73 8.83 3.24 1.77
CA ARG A 73 9.51 1.97 1.96
C ARG A 73 8.47 0.89 2.20
N VAL A 74 8.55 -0.16 1.42
CA VAL A 74 7.67 -1.31 1.57
C VAL A 74 8.51 -2.55 1.80
N HIS A 75 8.19 -3.28 2.84
CA HIS A 75 8.86 -4.53 3.17
C HIS A 75 7.81 -5.63 3.26
N GLY A 76 7.86 -6.58 2.35
CA GLY A 76 6.89 -7.67 2.31
C GLY A 76 6.44 -7.96 0.89
N ASN A 77 5.18 -8.32 0.75
CA ASN A 77 4.62 -8.71 -0.53
C ASN A 77 3.73 -7.63 -1.11
N VAL A 78 3.91 -7.36 -2.39
CA VAL A 78 3.10 -6.38 -3.13
C VAL A 78 2.40 -7.12 -4.26
N THR A 79 1.09 -7.04 -4.30
CA THR A 79 0.28 -7.65 -5.36
C THR A 79 -0.52 -6.56 -6.05
N ASN A 80 -0.34 -6.44 -7.35
CA ASN A 80 -1.07 -5.47 -8.15
C ASN A 80 -1.85 -6.19 -9.24
N LEU A 81 -3.16 -6.08 -9.20
CA LEU A 81 -4.04 -6.80 -10.13
C LEU A 81 -4.19 -6.10 -11.48
N ALA A 82 -3.87 -4.82 -11.54
CA ALA A 82 -3.99 -4.06 -12.79
C ALA A 82 -2.67 -3.91 -13.54
N GLY A 83 -1.56 -4.34 -12.94
CA GLY A 83 -0.26 -4.20 -13.57
C GLY A 83 0.32 -2.80 -13.53
N CYS A 84 -0.15 -1.94 -12.62
CA CYS A 84 0.30 -0.57 -12.53
C CYS A 84 1.02 -0.33 -11.22
N LEU A 85 2.33 -0.47 -11.23
CA LEU A 85 3.19 -0.23 -10.09
C LEU A 85 4.20 0.86 -10.48
N ILE A 86 4.19 1.96 -9.73
CA ILE A 86 5.07 3.09 -9.97
C ILE A 86 5.96 3.28 -8.75
N ILE A 87 7.27 3.31 -8.97
CA ILE A 87 8.23 3.55 -7.90
C ILE A 87 9.03 4.79 -8.29
N HIS A 88 8.93 5.83 -7.47
CA HIS A 88 9.70 7.05 -7.67
C HIS A 88 11.14 6.89 -7.20
N ASP A 89 12.02 7.73 -7.70
CA ASP A 89 13.41 7.72 -7.27
C ASP A 89 13.49 7.84 -5.75
N GLY A 90 14.24 6.97 -5.12
CA GLY A 90 14.37 6.92 -3.67
C GLY A 90 13.40 5.98 -2.99
N GLY A 91 12.32 5.59 -3.67
CA GLY A 91 11.39 4.61 -3.12
C GLY A 91 11.99 3.22 -3.09
N ILE A 92 11.68 2.45 -2.06
CA ILE A 92 12.26 1.14 -1.86
C ILE A 92 11.16 0.11 -1.64
N VAL A 93 11.24 -1.00 -2.37
CA VAL A 93 10.39 -2.16 -2.15
C VAL A 93 11.29 -3.36 -1.93
N GLU A 94 11.18 -3.98 -0.76
CA GLU A 94 11.91 -5.20 -0.44
C GLU A 94 10.91 -6.33 -0.25
N GLY A 95 11.13 -7.44 -0.95
CA GLY A 95 10.26 -8.59 -0.89
C GLY A 95 9.79 -8.97 -2.28
N GLN A 96 8.58 -9.52 -2.36
CA GLN A 96 8.04 -10.00 -3.62
C GLN A 96 7.02 -9.06 -4.19
N CYS A 97 7.10 -8.83 -5.50
CA CYS A 97 6.11 -8.07 -6.24
C CYS A 97 5.43 -9.00 -7.23
N SER A 98 4.11 -9.07 -7.17
CA SER A 98 3.33 -9.88 -8.09
C SER A 98 2.39 -8.97 -8.86
N ILE A 99 2.44 -9.09 -10.18
CA ILE A 99 1.59 -8.30 -11.07
C ILE A 99 0.74 -9.24 -11.88
N ALA A 100 -0.50 -9.41 -11.44
CA ALA A 100 -1.39 -10.41 -12.03
C ALA A 100 -1.73 -10.10 -13.50
N ASN A 101 -1.80 -8.83 -13.84
CA ASN A 101 -2.12 -8.45 -15.21
C ASN A 101 -1.08 -8.93 -16.22
N ALA A 102 0.17 -9.01 -15.80
CA ALA A 102 1.23 -9.51 -16.67
C ALA A 102 1.00 -10.98 -17.03
N GLU A 103 0.44 -11.73 -16.12
CA GLU A 103 0.13 -13.12 -16.39
C GLU A 103 -0.93 -13.29 -17.45
N LYS A 104 -1.94 -12.43 -17.43
CA LYS A 104 -2.96 -12.47 -18.44
C LYS A 104 -2.39 -12.23 -19.82
N MET A 105 -1.46 -11.31 -19.91
CA MET A 105 -0.82 -11.01 -21.18
C MET A 105 -0.02 -12.20 -21.69
N LYS A 106 0.59 -12.93 -20.80
CA LYS A 106 1.36 -14.11 -21.19
C LYS A 106 0.50 -15.24 -21.69
N SER A 107 -0.71 -15.34 -21.23
CA SER A 107 -1.59 -16.42 -21.63
C SER A 107 -2.27 -16.17 -22.97
N LEU A 108 -2.05 -15.04 -23.54
CA LEU A 108 -2.52 -14.74 -24.90
C LEU A 108 -1.56 -15.33 -25.93
#